data_b4de81cd2cbce2e0a44ecfdc52d6870d
#
_entry.id   b4de81cd2cbce2e0a44ecfdc52d6870d
#
_cell.length_a   1.000
_cell.length_b   1.000
_cell.length_c   1.000
_cell.angle_alpha   90.00
_cell.angle_beta   90.00
_cell.angle_gamma   90.00
#
_symmetry.space_group_name_H-M   'P 1'
#
loop_
_entity.id
_entity.type
_entity.pdbx_description
1 polymer ?
#
loop_
_entity_poly.entity_id
_entity_poly.type
_entity_poly.pdbx_seq_one_letter_code
_entity_poly.pdbx_strand_id
1 'polypeptide(L)'
;MNINFRQIILVLSGQLRAALMSKRVLIGYLIGVMAALKAAYLYGEYASNHPIQIFEPWLMNFRSLADITIMLVGFILVVADAPFVDSRSLLTIYRTSRGNWYDGLCLYVLVQGIIYFALSLTASCIYTIPHGYIQNQWSVAMKQLVLWPSDKAIITWHLVAPDKTLIEGVLPWESVFHTFLLMLLYSLVLGMLLYVLNAGINKAIGTIAAAAVHVSGIILMNLNVSYKITRWSLLKNSSYLWHFEAKL
;
A
#
# COMPACT_ATOMS: atom_id res chain seq x y z
N MET A 1 -21.84 7.63 24.97
CA MET A 1 -20.53 8.19 24.57
C MET A 1 -20.82 9.34 23.61
N ASN A 2 -20.62 10.60 24.02
CA ASN A 2 -20.89 11.74 23.12
C ASN A 2 -19.72 11.89 22.14
N ILE A 3 -19.95 11.54 20.87
CA ILE A 3 -18.97 11.74 19.80
C ILE A 3 -18.88 13.25 19.54
N ASN A 4 -17.70 13.82 19.78
CA ASN A 4 -17.43 15.23 19.47
C ASN A 4 -16.47 15.32 18.29
N PHE A 5 -17.03 15.52 17.12
CA PHE A 5 -16.29 15.57 15.85
C PHE A 5 -15.19 16.64 15.84
N ARG A 6 -15.41 17.79 16.52
CA ARG A 6 -14.40 18.85 16.65
C ARG A 6 -13.16 18.36 17.41
N GLN A 7 -13.34 17.54 18.44
CA GLN A 7 -12.22 16.96 19.21
C GLN A 7 -11.45 15.94 18.36
N ILE A 8 -12.14 15.10 17.59
CA ILE A 8 -11.53 14.11 16.69
C ILE A 8 -10.65 14.82 15.66
N ILE A 9 -11.16 15.86 14.99
CA ILE A 9 -10.40 16.65 14.02
C ILE A 9 -9.21 17.38 14.66
N LEU A 10 -9.36 17.84 15.92
CA LEU A 10 -8.25 18.48 16.63
C LEU A 10 -7.10 17.49 16.87
N VAL A 11 -7.41 16.25 17.28
CA VAL A 11 -6.42 15.19 17.45
C VAL A 11 -5.76 14.85 16.11
N LEU A 12 -6.56 14.59 15.07
CA LEU A 12 -6.07 14.30 13.73
C LEU A 12 -5.10 15.37 13.23
N SER A 13 -5.49 16.63 13.30
CA SER A 13 -4.65 17.74 12.80
C SER A 13 -3.34 17.89 13.58
N GLY A 14 -3.40 17.65 14.90
CA GLY A 14 -2.20 17.63 15.74
C GLY A 14 -1.23 16.52 15.34
N GLN A 15 -1.74 15.30 15.13
CA GLN A 15 -0.94 14.15 14.72
C GLN A 15 -0.37 14.33 13.29
N LEU A 16 -1.15 14.84 12.34
CA LEU A 16 -0.67 15.13 10.99
C LEU A 16 0.46 16.16 10.99
N ARG A 17 0.31 17.24 11.79
CA ARG A 17 1.36 18.26 11.91
C ARG A 17 2.64 17.70 12.52
N ALA A 18 2.54 16.86 13.55
CA ALA A 18 3.70 16.19 14.15
C ALA A 18 4.36 15.22 13.16
N ALA A 19 3.57 14.48 12.39
CA ALA A 19 4.04 13.57 11.34
C ALA A 19 4.87 14.30 10.27
N LEU A 20 4.43 15.47 9.80
CA LEU A 20 5.16 16.26 8.80
C LEU A 20 6.56 16.70 9.27
N MET A 21 6.78 16.79 10.59
CA MET A 21 8.10 17.11 11.17
C MET A 21 8.97 15.87 11.43
N SER A 22 8.43 14.67 11.27
CA SER A 22 9.15 13.42 11.49
C SER A 22 9.95 13.01 10.26
N LYS A 23 11.27 12.85 10.42
CA LYS A 23 12.14 12.34 9.36
C LYS A 23 11.75 10.93 8.90
N ARG A 24 11.25 10.08 9.82
CA ARG A 24 10.79 8.73 9.49
C ARG A 24 9.60 8.74 8.55
N VAL A 25 8.64 9.60 8.84
CA VAL A 25 7.46 9.78 7.98
C VAL A 25 7.87 10.20 6.57
N LEU A 26 8.78 11.19 6.46
CA LEU A 26 9.29 11.65 5.16
C LEU A 26 10.02 10.53 4.40
N ILE A 27 10.88 9.76 5.10
CA ILE A 27 11.56 8.60 4.51
C ILE A 27 10.54 7.54 4.06
N GLY A 28 9.51 7.27 4.86
CA GLY A 28 8.44 6.33 4.50
C GLY A 28 7.74 6.73 3.20
N TYR A 29 7.33 7.99 3.07
CA TYR A 29 6.74 8.52 1.83
C TYR A 29 7.70 8.42 0.65
N LEU A 30 8.97 8.75 0.85
CA LEU A 30 10.00 8.65 -0.19
C LEU A 30 10.13 7.21 -0.70
N ILE A 31 10.16 6.22 0.20
CA ILE A 31 10.20 4.80 -0.18
C ILE A 31 9.00 4.42 -1.05
N GLY A 32 7.77 4.82 -0.67
CA GLY A 32 6.58 4.54 -1.47
C GLY A 32 6.59 5.17 -2.85
N VAL A 33 7.02 6.42 -2.94
CA VAL A 33 7.17 7.14 -4.22
C VAL A 33 8.25 6.48 -5.09
N MET A 34 9.41 6.17 -4.52
CA MET A 34 10.52 5.54 -5.25
C MET A 34 10.17 4.13 -5.74
N ALA A 35 9.43 3.35 -4.94
CA ALA A 35 8.92 2.04 -5.38
C ALA A 35 7.99 2.18 -6.58
N ALA A 36 7.06 3.13 -6.54
CA ALA A 36 6.14 3.39 -7.64
C ALA A 36 6.85 3.89 -8.91
N LEU A 37 7.85 4.78 -8.76
CA LEU A 37 8.66 5.26 -9.89
C LEU A 37 9.54 4.15 -10.48
N LYS A 38 10.12 3.27 -9.63
CA LYS A 38 10.87 2.09 -10.10
C LYS A 38 9.99 1.21 -10.99
N ALA A 39 8.78 0.89 -10.56
CA ALA A 39 7.87 0.07 -11.37
C ALA A 39 7.47 0.77 -12.67
N ALA A 40 7.22 2.08 -12.60
CA ALA A 40 6.89 2.88 -13.79
C ALA A 40 8.05 2.90 -14.80
N TYR A 41 9.29 3.05 -14.32
CA TYR A 41 10.49 2.99 -15.14
C TYR A 41 10.66 1.61 -15.80
N LEU A 42 10.66 0.54 -15.00
CA LEU A 42 10.90 -0.83 -15.52
C LEU A 42 9.82 -1.25 -16.52
N TYR A 43 8.56 -0.92 -16.23
CA TYR A 43 7.46 -1.21 -17.14
C TYR A 43 7.50 -0.35 -18.39
N GLY A 44 7.88 0.93 -18.28
CA GLY A 44 8.08 1.82 -19.41
C GLY A 44 9.17 1.32 -20.37
N GLU A 45 10.30 0.90 -19.82
CA GLU A 45 11.40 0.30 -20.60
C GLU A 45 11.00 -1.02 -21.29
N TYR A 46 10.22 -1.86 -20.61
CA TYR A 46 9.66 -3.07 -21.21
C TYR A 46 8.72 -2.76 -22.38
N ALA A 47 7.82 -1.81 -22.18
CA ALA A 47 6.87 -1.40 -23.21
C ALA A 47 7.55 -0.74 -24.41
N SER A 48 8.76 -0.22 -24.22
CA SER A 48 9.62 0.44 -25.22
C SER A 48 8.89 1.50 -26.04
N ASN A 49 8.41 1.19 -27.25
CA ASN A 49 7.77 2.16 -28.15
C ASN A 49 6.22 2.06 -28.17
N HIS A 50 5.62 1.25 -27.32
CA HIS A 50 4.17 1.11 -27.27
C HIS A 50 3.56 2.03 -26.19
N PRO A 51 2.47 2.73 -26.49
CA PRO A 51 1.79 3.52 -25.48
C PRO A 51 1.22 2.60 -24.39
N ILE A 52 1.40 3.00 -23.13
CA ILE A 52 0.96 2.26 -21.96
C ILE A 52 -0.23 2.95 -21.29
N GLN A 53 -1.08 2.19 -20.62
CA GLN A 53 -2.15 2.76 -19.82
C GLN A 53 -1.55 3.27 -18.48
N ILE A 54 -1.87 4.51 -18.09
CA ILE A 54 -1.16 5.24 -17.02
C ILE A 54 -1.16 4.56 -15.66
N PHE A 55 -2.10 3.65 -15.39
CA PHE A 55 -2.21 2.97 -14.11
C PHE A 55 -1.52 1.60 -14.06
N GLU A 56 -1.23 1.00 -15.22
CA GLU A 56 -0.61 -0.33 -15.29
C GLU A 56 0.72 -0.40 -14.51
N PRO A 57 1.63 0.59 -14.63
CA PRO A 57 2.90 0.51 -13.90
C PRO A 57 2.72 0.48 -12.39
N TRP A 58 1.76 1.24 -11.84
CA TRP A 58 1.48 1.23 -10.42
C TRP A 58 0.91 -0.12 -9.97
N LEU A 59 0.05 -0.75 -10.76
CA LEU A 59 -0.48 -2.09 -10.48
C LEU A 59 0.62 -3.14 -10.37
N MET A 60 1.69 -3.02 -11.17
CA MET A 60 2.80 -3.98 -11.16
C MET A 60 3.53 -4.04 -9.82
N ASN A 61 3.52 -2.98 -9.00
CA ASN A 61 4.05 -3.04 -7.63
C ASN A 61 3.34 -4.07 -6.74
N PHE A 62 2.10 -4.42 -7.05
CA PHE A 62 1.28 -5.31 -6.22
C PHE A 62 1.22 -6.74 -6.78
N ARG A 63 2.05 -7.04 -7.76
CA ARG A 63 2.20 -8.39 -8.30
C ARG A 63 3.37 -9.14 -7.67
N SER A 64 4.44 -8.45 -7.35
CA SER A 64 5.64 -9.01 -6.73
C SER A 64 5.58 -8.90 -5.20
N LEU A 65 5.87 -10.00 -4.49
CA LEU A 65 5.97 -9.99 -3.02
C LEU A 65 7.04 -9.01 -2.53
N ALA A 66 8.16 -8.89 -3.24
CA ALA A 66 9.23 -7.97 -2.88
C ALA A 66 8.79 -6.52 -2.97
N ASP A 67 8.09 -6.14 -4.05
CA ASP A 67 7.64 -4.77 -4.25
C ASP A 67 6.51 -4.38 -3.27
N ILE A 68 5.57 -5.30 -2.99
CA ILE A 68 4.58 -5.11 -1.93
C ILE A 68 5.25 -4.90 -0.58
N THR A 69 6.28 -5.70 -0.27
CA THR A 69 7.03 -5.58 0.99
C THR A 69 7.68 -4.20 1.10
N ILE A 70 8.32 -3.71 0.05
CA ILE A 70 8.93 -2.37 0.03
C ILE A 70 7.86 -1.29 0.26
N MET A 71 6.72 -1.38 -0.43
CA MET A 71 5.60 -0.45 -0.25
C MET A 71 5.09 -0.46 1.20
N LEU A 72 4.95 -1.64 1.80
CA LEU A 72 4.45 -1.76 3.18
C LEU A 72 5.47 -1.33 4.22
N VAL A 73 6.76 -1.57 4.02
CA VAL A 73 7.84 -1.04 4.86
C VAL A 73 7.78 0.49 4.86
N GLY A 74 7.60 1.12 3.69
CA GLY A 74 7.40 2.56 3.60
C GLY A 74 6.19 3.03 4.42
N PHE A 75 5.04 2.37 4.27
CA PHE A 75 3.84 2.70 5.05
C PHE A 75 4.03 2.49 6.55
N ILE A 76 4.64 1.38 6.98
CA ILE A 76 4.94 1.13 8.39
C ILE A 76 5.79 2.26 8.96
N LEU A 77 6.80 2.75 8.24
CA LEU A 77 7.62 3.90 8.67
C LEU A 77 6.79 5.18 8.81
N VAL A 78 5.79 5.40 7.94
CA VAL A 78 4.89 6.56 8.03
C VAL A 78 4.09 6.55 9.33
N VAL A 79 3.68 5.38 9.83
CA VAL A 79 2.85 5.26 11.04
C VAL A 79 3.62 4.81 12.28
N ALA A 80 4.92 4.45 12.15
CA ALA A 80 5.72 3.84 13.21
C ALA A 80 5.82 4.65 14.50
N ASP A 81 5.85 5.98 14.40
CA ASP A 81 5.99 6.86 15.55
C ASP A 81 4.64 7.25 16.19
N ALA A 82 3.52 6.85 15.59
CA ALA A 82 2.19 7.11 16.16
C ALA A 82 1.93 6.27 17.42
N PRO A 83 1.27 6.84 18.47
CA PRO A 83 0.86 8.24 18.56
C PRO A 83 2.06 9.17 18.88
N PHE A 84 2.07 10.34 18.24
CA PHE A 84 3.03 11.38 18.58
C PHE A 84 2.60 12.04 19.91
N VAL A 85 3.36 11.78 20.96
CA VAL A 85 3.12 12.36 22.29
C VAL A 85 4.25 13.34 22.58
N ASP A 86 3.97 14.61 22.36
CA ASP A 86 4.85 15.73 22.69
C ASP A 86 4.19 16.65 23.72
N SER A 87 4.89 17.68 24.17
CA SER A 87 4.36 18.63 25.18
C SER A 87 3.07 19.33 24.73
N ARG A 88 2.84 19.48 23.41
CA ARG A 88 1.62 20.10 22.85
C ARG A 88 0.47 19.11 22.80
N SER A 89 0.77 17.86 22.47
CA SER A 89 -0.25 16.79 22.40
C SER A 89 -0.79 16.45 23.78
N LEU A 90 0.00 16.61 24.85
CA LEU A 90 -0.47 16.43 26.22
C LEU A 90 -1.66 17.35 26.53
N LEU A 91 -1.60 18.62 26.14
CA LEU A 91 -2.72 19.56 26.31
C LEU A 91 -3.98 19.13 25.55
N THR A 92 -3.82 18.53 24.39
CA THR A 92 -4.92 17.98 23.59
C THR A 92 -5.52 16.77 24.29
N ILE A 93 -4.69 15.86 24.83
CA ILE A 93 -5.13 14.67 25.57
C ILE A 93 -5.97 15.06 26.78
N TYR A 94 -5.55 16.05 27.56
CA TYR A 94 -6.32 16.52 28.73
C TYR A 94 -7.65 17.21 28.37
N ARG A 95 -7.77 17.77 27.18
CA ARG A 95 -8.96 18.49 26.71
C ARG A 95 -9.94 17.63 25.89
N THR A 96 -9.55 16.42 25.56
CA THR A 96 -10.36 15.48 24.78
C THR A 96 -10.81 14.30 25.62
N SER A 97 -12.00 13.77 25.34
CA SER A 97 -12.38 12.49 25.94
C SER A 97 -11.52 11.36 25.38
N ARG A 98 -11.30 10.31 26.19
CA ARG A 98 -10.49 9.15 25.74
C ARG A 98 -11.01 8.54 24.42
N GLY A 99 -12.34 8.38 24.29
CA GLY A 99 -12.94 7.85 23.06
C GLY A 99 -12.62 8.71 21.83
N ASN A 100 -12.87 10.01 21.89
CA ASN A 100 -12.60 10.94 20.78
C ASN A 100 -11.10 11.01 20.42
N TRP A 101 -10.23 10.81 21.42
CA TRP A 101 -8.79 10.76 21.18
C TRP A 101 -8.40 9.50 20.39
N TYR A 102 -8.93 8.32 20.75
CA TYR A 102 -8.71 7.09 20.00
C TYR A 102 -9.29 7.17 18.59
N ASP A 103 -10.51 7.69 18.43
CA ASP A 103 -11.14 7.88 17.13
C ASP A 103 -10.30 8.80 16.21
N GLY A 104 -9.74 9.88 16.79
CA GLY A 104 -8.85 10.79 16.07
C GLY A 104 -7.55 10.13 15.60
N LEU A 105 -7.01 9.21 16.39
CA LEU A 105 -5.82 8.44 16.01
C LEU A 105 -6.13 7.35 14.96
N CYS A 106 -7.29 6.69 15.07
CA CYS A 106 -7.74 5.77 14.02
C CYS A 106 -7.91 6.50 12.69
N LEU A 107 -8.52 7.68 12.73
CA LEU A 107 -8.66 8.54 11.55
C LEU A 107 -7.30 8.99 11.01
N TYR A 108 -6.31 9.27 11.89
CA TYR A 108 -4.95 9.58 11.47
C TYR A 108 -4.31 8.45 10.65
N VAL A 109 -4.40 7.18 11.10
CA VAL A 109 -3.84 6.03 10.36
C VAL A 109 -4.53 5.88 9.00
N LEU A 110 -5.86 6.05 8.95
CA LEU A 110 -6.63 6.02 7.70
C LEU A 110 -6.17 7.11 6.72
N VAL A 111 -6.09 8.35 7.19
CA VAL A 111 -5.69 9.49 6.35
C VAL A 111 -4.26 9.32 5.85
N GLN A 112 -3.34 8.85 6.69
CA GLN A 112 -1.96 8.55 6.28
C GLN A 112 -1.90 7.46 5.20
N GLY A 113 -2.72 6.41 5.32
CA GLY A 113 -2.81 5.37 4.30
C GLY A 113 -3.32 5.90 2.95
N ILE A 114 -4.38 6.71 2.99
CA ILE A 114 -4.92 7.34 1.77
C ILE A 114 -3.86 8.23 1.11
N ILE A 115 -3.20 9.10 1.87
CA ILE A 115 -2.16 10.00 1.35
C ILE A 115 -1.00 9.19 0.78
N TYR A 116 -0.56 8.14 1.48
CA TYR A 116 0.56 7.30 1.07
C TYR A 116 0.32 6.63 -0.29
N PHE A 117 -0.80 5.92 -0.44
CA PHE A 117 -1.12 5.24 -1.70
C PHE A 117 -1.51 6.21 -2.82
N ALA A 118 -2.17 7.33 -2.49
CA ALA A 118 -2.47 8.36 -3.48
C ALA A 118 -1.20 9.03 -4.03
N LEU A 119 -0.22 9.33 -3.18
CA LEU A 119 1.08 9.89 -3.61
C LEU A 119 1.85 8.91 -4.49
N SER A 120 1.91 7.62 -4.11
CA SER A 120 2.59 6.61 -4.92
C SER A 120 1.91 6.42 -6.28
N LEU A 121 0.59 6.36 -6.32
CA LEU A 121 -0.19 6.29 -7.56
C LEU A 121 0.04 7.53 -8.44
N THR A 122 -0.06 8.72 -7.86
CA THR A 122 0.15 9.98 -8.58
C THR A 122 1.56 10.08 -9.15
N ALA A 123 2.58 9.68 -8.39
CA ALA A 123 3.97 9.69 -8.85
C ALA A 123 4.16 8.74 -10.05
N SER A 124 3.61 7.53 -10.00
CA SER A 124 3.62 6.58 -11.12
C SER A 124 2.93 7.15 -12.36
N CYS A 125 1.72 7.74 -12.17
CA CYS A 125 0.96 8.33 -13.27
C CYS A 125 1.71 9.51 -13.92
N ILE A 126 2.26 10.44 -13.12
CA ILE A 126 3.03 11.59 -13.63
C ILE A 126 4.21 11.14 -14.49
N TYR A 127 4.93 10.10 -14.04
CA TYR A 127 6.04 9.54 -14.81
C TYR A 127 5.56 8.92 -16.14
N THR A 128 4.38 8.31 -16.15
CA THR A 128 3.85 7.57 -17.29
C THR A 128 3.15 8.45 -18.32
N ILE A 129 2.58 9.60 -17.93
CA ILE A 129 1.82 10.51 -18.80
C ILE A 129 2.50 10.80 -20.16
N PRO A 130 3.82 11.09 -20.25
CA PRO A 130 4.45 11.42 -21.53
C PRO A 130 4.38 10.31 -22.59
N HIS A 131 4.24 9.06 -22.15
CA HIS A 131 4.24 7.87 -23.01
C HIS A 131 2.95 7.05 -22.86
N GLY A 132 1.96 7.58 -22.16
CA GLY A 132 0.78 6.86 -21.75
C GLY A 132 -0.53 7.42 -22.31
N TYR A 133 -1.60 6.66 -22.10
CA TYR A 133 -2.98 7.07 -22.38
C TYR A 133 -3.91 6.77 -21.19
N ILE A 134 -5.05 7.47 -21.14
CA ILE A 134 -6.00 7.41 -20.03
C ILE A 134 -7.16 6.43 -20.30
N GLN A 135 -7.34 5.98 -21.56
CA GLN A 135 -8.45 5.12 -21.92
C GLN A 135 -8.50 3.86 -21.04
N ASN A 136 -9.71 3.42 -20.72
CA ASN A 136 -9.94 2.26 -19.83
C ASN A 136 -9.78 0.94 -20.61
N GLN A 137 -8.60 0.72 -21.15
CA GLN A 137 -8.22 -0.48 -21.91
C GLN A 137 -6.79 -0.87 -21.56
N TRP A 138 -6.55 -2.18 -21.43
CA TRP A 138 -5.21 -2.71 -21.23
C TRP A 138 -4.32 -2.43 -22.44
N SER A 139 -3.09 -2.01 -22.19
CA SER A 139 -2.11 -1.74 -23.24
C SER A 139 -1.72 -3.00 -24.00
N VAL A 140 -1.17 -2.80 -25.20
CA VAL A 140 -0.59 -3.89 -25.98
C VAL A 140 0.55 -4.55 -25.19
N ALA A 141 1.37 -3.75 -24.51
CA ALA A 141 2.47 -4.25 -23.69
C ALA A 141 1.97 -5.17 -22.58
N MET A 142 0.90 -4.79 -21.85
CA MET A 142 0.30 -5.64 -20.80
C MET A 142 -0.26 -6.94 -21.37
N LYS A 143 -0.97 -6.87 -22.51
CA LYS A 143 -1.49 -8.05 -23.18
C LYS A 143 -0.37 -8.99 -23.65
N GLN A 144 0.72 -8.44 -24.17
CA GLN A 144 1.90 -9.23 -24.56
C GLN A 144 2.57 -9.88 -23.35
N LEU A 145 2.73 -9.14 -22.25
CA LEU A 145 3.32 -9.67 -21.00
C LEU A 145 2.54 -10.87 -20.46
N VAL A 146 1.21 -10.85 -20.60
CA VAL A 146 0.33 -11.89 -20.07
C VAL A 146 0.15 -13.07 -21.02
N LEU A 147 -0.06 -12.80 -22.32
CA LEU A 147 -0.36 -13.85 -23.29
C LEU A 147 0.91 -14.54 -23.81
N TRP A 148 2.01 -13.82 -23.89
CA TRP A 148 3.30 -14.31 -24.40
C TRP A 148 4.46 -13.80 -23.50
N PRO A 149 4.53 -14.27 -22.24
CA PRO A 149 5.59 -13.86 -21.34
C PRO A 149 6.94 -14.25 -21.92
N SER A 150 7.80 -13.27 -22.17
CA SER A 150 9.15 -13.51 -22.63
C SER A 150 10.11 -13.66 -21.45
N ASP A 151 11.09 -14.56 -21.57
CA ASP A 151 12.16 -14.70 -20.59
C ASP A 151 12.87 -13.36 -20.33
N LYS A 152 13.01 -12.53 -21.35
CA LYS A 152 13.58 -11.19 -21.25
C LYS A 152 12.76 -10.28 -20.31
N ALA A 153 11.43 -10.35 -20.35
CA ALA A 153 10.58 -9.57 -19.44
C ALA A 153 10.80 -9.96 -17.97
N ILE A 154 10.94 -11.26 -17.71
CA ILE A 154 11.15 -11.79 -16.37
C ILE A 154 12.58 -11.53 -15.88
N ILE A 155 13.59 -11.84 -16.68
CA ILE A 155 15.00 -11.81 -16.29
C ILE A 155 15.55 -10.37 -16.28
N THR A 156 15.25 -9.57 -17.31
CA THR A 156 15.84 -8.23 -17.47
C THR A 156 15.06 -7.17 -16.73
N TRP A 157 13.72 -7.25 -16.78
CA TRP A 157 12.84 -6.20 -16.23
C TRP A 157 12.20 -6.61 -14.92
N HIS A 158 12.41 -7.85 -14.45
CA HIS A 158 11.83 -8.41 -13.23
C HIS A 158 10.30 -8.23 -13.14
N LEU A 159 9.63 -8.28 -14.30
CA LEU A 159 8.19 -8.13 -14.38
C LEU A 159 7.51 -9.48 -14.17
N VAL A 160 6.54 -9.52 -13.27
CA VAL A 160 5.71 -10.70 -13.01
C VAL A 160 4.36 -10.49 -13.69
N ALA A 161 4.06 -11.28 -14.72
CA ALA A 161 2.81 -11.17 -15.45
C ALA A 161 1.60 -11.40 -14.52
N PRO A 162 0.53 -10.59 -14.61
CA PRO A 162 -0.76 -10.92 -14.02
C PRO A 162 -1.37 -12.17 -14.68
N ASP A 163 -2.39 -12.74 -14.03
CA ASP A 163 -3.13 -13.84 -14.63
C ASP A 163 -3.95 -13.37 -15.85
N LYS A 164 -4.10 -14.24 -16.83
CA LYS A 164 -4.86 -13.97 -18.07
C LYS A 164 -6.31 -13.61 -17.79
N THR A 165 -6.93 -14.26 -16.81
CA THR A 165 -8.32 -14.03 -16.44
C THR A 165 -8.58 -12.60 -15.91
N LEU A 166 -7.57 -11.95 -15.35
CA LEU A 166 -7.66 -10.55 -14.96
C LEU A 166 -7.86 -9.64 -16.19
N ILE A 167 -7.04 -9.83 -17.22
CA ILE A 167 -7.08 -8.97 -18.41
C ILE A 167 -8.34 -9.21 -19.25
N GLU A 168 -8.85 -10.44 -19.26
CA GLU A 168 -10.07 -10.79 -20.00
C GLU A 168 -11.34 -10.35 -19.27
N GLY A 169 -11.33 -10.31 -17.93
CA GLY A 169 -12.53 -10.09 -17.12
C GLY A 169 -12.65 -8.73 -16.46
N VAL A 170 -11.57 -7.96 -16.36
CA VAL A 170 -11.54 -6.72 -15.56
C VAL A 170 -10.86 -5.60 -16.32
N LEU A 171 -11.36 -4.38 -16.16
CA LEU A 171 -10.79 -3.18 -16.77
C LEU A 171 -9.69 -2.56 -15.88
N PRO A 172 -8.72 -1.80 -16.47
CA PRO A 172 -7.62 -1.19 -15.71
C PRO A 172 -8.07 -0.31 -14.52
N TRP A 173 -9.08 0.54 -14.70
CA TRP A 173 -9.56 1.43 -13.65
C TRP A 173 -10.19 0.68 -12.47
N GLU A 174 -10.92 -0.38 -12.76
CA GLU A 174 -11.49 -1.27 -11.77
C GLU A 174 -10.39 -1.99 -10.97
N SER A 175 -9.37 -2.50 -11.69
CA SER A 175 -8.20 -3.13 -11.06
C SER A 175 -7.46 -2.18 -10.12
N VAL A 176 -7.27 -0.92 -10.53
CA VAL A 176 -6.64 0.12 -9.67
C VAL A 176 -7.47 0.42 -8.44
N PHE A 177 -8.78 0.61 -8.62
CA PHE A 177 -9.69 0.91 -7.50
C PHE A 177 -9.67 -0.20 -6.46
N HIS A 178 -9.84 -1.46 -6.88
CA HIS A 178 -9.82 -2.61 -5.98
C HIS A 178 -8.45 -2.82 -5.34
N THR A 179 -7.36 -2.68 -6.10
CA THR A 179 -6.00 -2.78 -5.55
C THR A 179 -5.75 -1.69 -4.51
N PHE A 180 -6.13 -0.45 -4.80
CA PHE A 180 -6.00 0.66 -3.86
C PHE A 180 -6.78 0.39 -2.57
N LEU A 181 -8.04 -0.03 -2.69
CA LEU A 181 -8.91 -0.30 -1.55
C LEU A 181 -8.38 -1.46 -0.69
N LEU A 182 -8.01 -2.58 -1.30
CA LEU A 182 -7.51 -3.76 -0.58
C LEU A 182 -6.18 -3.47 0.10
N MET A 183 -5.25 -2.78 -0.58
CA MET A 183 -3.97 -2.38 0.01
C MET A 183 -4.16 -1.36 1.14
N LEU A 184 -5.10 -0.45 1.01
CA LEU A 184 -5.48 0.47 2.08
C LEU A 184 -6.03 -0.30 3.29
N LEU A 185 -6.94 -1.23 3.09
CA LEU A 185 -7.51 -2.05 4.17
C LEU A 185 -6.44 -2.89 4.86
N TYR A 186 -5.56 -3.53 4.12
CA TYR A 186 -4.45 -4.29 4.69
C TYR A 186 -3.50 -3.42 5.51
N SER A 187 -3.10 -2.28 4.96
CA SER A 187 -2.25 -1.33 5.68
C SER A 187 -2.93 -0.73 6.91
N LEU A 188 -4.27 -0.54 6.87
CA LEU A 188 -5.03 -0.15 8.06
C LEU A 188 -4.96 -1.22 9.15
N VAL A 189 -5.11 -2.50 8.83
CA VAL A 189 -4.98 -3.57 9.83
C VAL A 189 -3.59 -3.54 10.47
N LEU A 190 -2.52 -3.44 9.66
CA LEU A 190 -1.15 -3.35 10.18
C LEU A 190 -0.92 -2.06 10.98
N GLY A 191 -1.40 -0.93 10.49
CA GLY A 191 -1.28 0.37 11.16
C GLY A 191 -2.05 0.44 12.48
N MET A 192 -3.24 -0.14 12.56
CA MET A 192 -4.02 -0.23 13.80
C MET A 192 -3.37 -1.16 14.81
N LEU A 193 -2.87 -2.33 14.37
CA LEU A 193 -2.11 -3.24 15.22
C LEU A 193 -0.89 -2.54 15.83
N LEU A 194 -0.10 -1.89 14.96
CA LEU A 194 1.06 -1.11 15.35
C LEU A 194 0.68 -0.03 16.36
N TYR A 195 -0.34 0.76 16.08
CA TYR A 195 -0.82 1.84 16.94
C TYR A 195 -1.26 1.33 18.33
N VAL A 196 -2.08 0.28 18.39
CA VAL A 196 -2.57 -0.26 19.66
C VAL A 196 -1.41 -0.73 20.54
N LEU A 197 -0.44 -1.43 19.97
CA LEU A 197 0.72 -1.91 20.69
C LEU A 197 1.69 -0.79 21.09
N ASN A 198 1.86 0.22 20.23
CA ASN A 198 2.66 1.41 20.55
C ASN A 198 2.07 2.20 21.73
N ALA A 199 0.74 2.34 21.75
CA ALA A 199 0.06 3.05 22.82
C ALA A 199 0.00 2.27 24.14
N GLY A 200 -0.08 0.92 24.07
CA GLY A 200 -0.23 0.06 25.24
C GLY A 200 1.08 -0.43 25.84
N ILE A 201 2.14 -0.61 25.05
CA ILE A 201 3.39 -1.23 25.49
C ILE A 201 4.58 -0.32 25.18
N ASN A 202 5.05 -0.32 23.92
CA ASN A 202 6.05 0.63 23.43
C ASN A 202 6.13 0.62 21.88
N LYS A 203 6.76 1.66 21.32
CA LYS A 203 6.86 1.86 19.86
C LYS A 203 7.61 0.74 19.10
N ALA A 204 8.59 0.11 19.74
CA ALA A 204 9.33 -0.98 19.11
C ALA A 204 8.47 -2.24 18.93
N ILE A 205 7.66 -2.58 19.93
CA ILE A 205 6.81 -3.78 19.91
C ILE A 205 5.74 -3.68 18.84
N GLY A 206 5.10 -2.52 18.68
CA GLY A 206 4.11 -2.31 17.61
C GLY A 206 4.70 -2.51 16.21
N THR A 207 5.87 -1.92 15.96
CA THR A 207 6.55 -2.07 14.67
C THR A 207 6.97 -3.52 14.40
N ILE A 208 7.53 -4.21 15.40
CA ILE A 208 7.91 -5.63 15.30
C ILE A 208 6.68 -6.50 15.03
N ALA A 209 5.57 -6.27 15.72
CA ALA A 209 4.34 -7.04 15.53
C ALA A 209 3.75 -6.85 14.12
N ALA A 210 3.69 -5.61 13.62
CA ALA A 210 3.22 -5.34 12.27
C ALA A 210 4.11 -6.01 11.21
N ALA A 211 5.44 -5.93 11.39
CA ALA A 211 6.39 -6.63 10.53
C ALA A 211 6.24 -8.16 10.61
N ALA A 212 6.04 -8.72 11.81
CA ALA A 212 5.86 -10.16 12.00
C ALA A 212 4.59 -10.68 11.30
N VAL A 213 3.48 -9.94 11.37
CA VAL A 213 2.24 -10.27 10.64
C VAL A 213 2.48 -10.27 9.13
N HIS A 214 3.21 -9.29 8.61
CA HIS A 214 3.54 -9.24 7.19
C HIS A 214 4.44 -10.40 6.77
N VAL A 215 5.53 -10.64 7.51
CA VAL A 215 6.48 -11.74 7.25
C VAL A 215 5.78 -13.11 7.34
N SER A 216 4.89 -13.31 8.31
CA SER A 216 4.11 -14.56 8.39
C SER A 216 3.24 -14.78 7.15
N GLY A 217 2.68 -13.71 6.57
CA GLY A 217 1.98 -13.76 5.29
C GLY A 217 2.88 -14.19 4.14
N ILE A 218 4.11 -13.66 4.06
CA ILE A 218 5.12 -14.06 3.05
C ILE A 218 5.48 -15.55 3.21
N ILE A 219 5.72 -15.99 4.44
CA ILE A 219 6.06 -17.40 4.73
C ILE A 219 4.91 -18.31 4.27
N LEU A 220 3.66 -17.97 4.63
CA LEU A 220 2.48 -18.75 4.21
C LEU A 220 2.31 -18.82 2.69
N MET A 221 2.71 -17.79 1.95
CA MET A 221 2.64 -17.80 0.49
C MET A 221 3.77 -18.61 -0.17
N ASN A 222 4.96 -18.64 0.44
CA ASN A 222 6.11 -19.39 -0.09
C ASN A 222 6.14 -20.86 0.33
N LEU A 223 5.48 -21.23 1.43
CA LEU A 223 5.30 -22.62 1.80
C LEU A 223 4.21 -23.21 0.92
N ASN A 224 4.46 -24.39 0.31
CA ASN A 224 3.47 -25.17 -0.42
C ASN A 224 2.37 -25.71 0.51
N VAL A 225 1.73 -24.80 1.24
CA VAL A 225 0.67 -25.10 2.20
C VAL A 225 -0.66 -25.20 1.45
N SER A 226 -1.53 -26.11 1.87
CA SER A 226 -2.86 -26.28 1.30
C SER A 226 -3.57 -24.93 1.07
N TYR A 227 -4.22 -24.77 -0.08
CA TYR A 227 -5.04 -23.61 -0.43
C TYR A 227 -6.01 -23.21 0.69
N LYS A 228 -6.52 -24.16 1.46
CA LYS A 228 -7.41 -23.90 2.61
C LYS A 228 -6.75 -22.99 3.67
N ILE A 229 -5.44 -23.08 3.85
CA ILE A 229 -4.69 -22.29 4.82
C ILE A 229 -4.29 -20.93 4.19
N THR A 230 -3.80 -20.97 2.96
CA THR A 230 -3.34 -19.75 2.27
C THR A 230 -4.47 -18.74 2.01
N ARG A 231 -5.73 -19.20 1.87
CA ARG A 231 -6.89 -18.29 1.74
C ARG A 231 -7.12 -17.39 2.96
N TRP A 232 -6.59 -17.75 4.13
CA TRP A 232 -6.67 -16.95 5.36
C TRP A 232 -5.51 -15.94 5.49
N SER A 233 -4.53 -15.98 4.59
CA SER A 233 -3.44 -15.01 4.59
C SER A 233 -3.98 -13.62 4.28
N LEU A 234 -3.80 -12.69 5.21
CA LEU A 234 -4.15 -11.28 5.02
C LEU A 234 -3.38 -10.69 3.82
N LEU A 235 -2.11 -11.07 3.68
CA LEU A 235 -1.25 -10.61 2.59
C LEU A 235 -1.78 -11.10 1.22
N LYS A 236 -2.15 -12.38 1.10
CA LYS A 236 -2.71 -12.91 -0.16
C LYS A 236 -3.99 -12.18 -0.56
N ASN A 237 -4.85 -11.88 0.42
CA ASN A 237 -6.10 -11.19 0.18
C ASN A 237 -5.95 -9.68 -0.02
N SER A 238 -4.77 -9.11 0.25
CA SER A 238 -4.51 -7.68 0.08
C SER A 238 -4.23 -7.27 -1.37
N SER A 239 -3.74 -8.18 -2.21
CA SER A 239 -3.50 -7.89 -3.62
C SER A 239 -4.66 -8.38 -4.49
N TYR A 240 -5.34 -7.44 -5.15
CA TYR A 240 -6.42 -7.76 -6.08
C TYR A 240 -5.94 -8.67 -7.22
N LEU A 241 -4.72 -8.47 -7.69
CA LEU A 241 -4.12 -9.23 -8.79
C LEU A 241 -3.95 -10.73 -8.47
N TRP A 242 -3.85 -11.11 -7.21
CA TRP A 242 -3.72 -12.52 -6.80
C TRP A 242 -5.05 -13.26 -6.67
N HIS A 243 -6.17 -12.56 -6.69
CA HIS A 243 -7.49 -13.21 -6.67
C HIS A 243 -7.83 -13.93 -7.98
N PHE A 244 -7.13 -13.58 -9.07
CA PHE A 244 -7.31 -14.18 -10.40
C PHE A 244 -6.35 -15.34 -10.66
N GLU A 245 -5.40 -15.63 -9.78
CA GLU A 245 -4.55 -16.80 -9.92
C GLU A 245 -5.39 -18.08 -9.89
N ALA A 246 -5.21 -18.92 -10.92
CA ALA A 246 -5.86 -20.20 -11.01
C ALA A 246 -5.64 -20.98 -9.69
N LYS A 247 -6.71 -21.54 -9.17
CA LYS A 247 -6.65 -22.45 -8.02
C LYS A 247 -5.99 -23.75 -8.48
N LEU A 248 -4.67 -23.82 -8.41
CA LEU A 248 -3.92 -25.07 -8.55
C LEU A 248 -4.18 -25.99 -7.35
#